data_ec38a2f48f02fb665af7358d0570917c
#
_entry.id   ec38a2f48f02fb665af7358d0570917c
#
_cell.length_a   1.000
_cell.length_b   1.000
_cell.length_c   1.000
_cell.angle_alpha   90.00
_cell.angle_beta   90.00
_cell.angle_gamma   90.00
#
_symmetry.space_group_name_H-M   'P 1'
#
loop_
_entity.id
_entity.type
_entity.pdbx_description
1 polymer ?
#
loop_
_entity_poly.entity_id
_entity_poly.type
_entity_poly.pdbx_seq_one_letter_code
_entity_poly.pdbx_strand_id
1 'polypeptide(L)'
;LIANKNNQGIAMTTTAYEVLYEQGCHPVKAWTHGVSFDDNSKRQLLNIATLPFIHKWVAAMPDVHLGKGATIGSVIPTIGAVIPAAVGVDLGCGMMAVKTSLTAEQLPDSLTELRAVIERRVPHGLVFDRKQRDTGSWGEPPEPIMQAWLPLNDGFERLCEKYPRFKNTNNIKHLGTLGTGNHFIEVCLDEVNAVWVMLHSGSRGVGNRIGTHFIELAKKDMERWFIHLPDKDLAYIPEGTEHFKDYLEAVSWAQDFAMTNRVVMMNNTLQALRDVLKIPFEAQLEAVNCHHNYISREHHYDKNVIVTRKGAVSAKLGEMGIIPGSMGAKSFIVRGLGNEESFCSCSHGAGRIMSRTEAKKRVSLAEHITATAGVECRKDESVIDETPSAYKPIEAVMAAQADLVEIVHTLKQVLCVKG
;
A
#
# COMPACT_ATOMS: atom_id res chain seq x y z
N LEU A 1 25.72 60.98 -13.55
CA LEU A 1 26.01 60.27 -12.26
C LEU A 1 24.68 60.03 -11.56
N ILE A 2 24.07 58.85 -11.61
CA ILE A 2 23.38 58.14 -10.55
C ILE A 2 23.00 56.81 -11.14
N ALA A 3 23.73 55.78 -10.73
CA ALA A 3 23.38 54.41 -11.01
C ALA A 3 22.36 53.96 -9.96
N ASN A 4 21.17 53.58 -10.38
CA ASN A 4 20.23 52.81 -9.54
C ASN A 4 20.26 51.35 -9.99
N LYS A 5 20.98 50.56 -9.26
CA LYS A 5 20.89 49.10 -9.32
C LYS A 5 19.81 48.64 -8.35
N ASN A 6 18.60 48.41 -8.85
CA ASN A 6 17.64 47.56 -8.17
C ASN A 6 17.78 46.13 -8.67
N ASN A 7 18.66 45.37 -8.05
CA ASN A 7 18.70 43.94 -8.16
C ASN A 7 17.74 43.37 -7.10
N GLN A 8 16.45 43.34 -7.40
CA GLN A 8 15.51 42.47 -6.69
C GLN A 8 15.78 41.06 -7.20
N GLY A 9 16.54 40.28 -6.44
CA GLY A 9 16.64 38.84 -6.63
C GLY A 9 15.23 38.25 -6.54
N ILE A 10 14.71 37.81 -7.68
CA ILE A 10 13.56 36.92 -7.73
C ILE A 10 14.04 35.65 -7.02
N ALA A 11 13.61 35.45 -5.78
CA ALA A 11 13.73 34.16 -5.13
C ALA A 11 12.96 33.19 -6.00
N MET A 12 13.67 32.34 -6.76
CA MET A 12 13.05 31.17 -7.39
C MET A 12 12.54 30.31 -6.26
N THR A 13 11.24 30.33 -6.02
CA THR A 13 10.58 29.33 -5.19
C THR A 13 10.73 28.01 -5.93
N THR A 14 11.69 27.20 -5.52
CA THR A 14 11.80 25.82 -5.99
C THR A 14 10.53 25.11 -5.57
N THR A 15 9.71 24.68 -6.54
CA THR A 15 8.53 23.84 -6.28
C THR A 15 8.97 22.56 -5.58
N ALA A 16 8.12 22.04 -4.67
CA ALA A 16 8.40 20.79 -3.96
C ALA A 16 8.41 19.56 -4.90
N TYR A 17 8.00 19.72 -6.15
CA TYR A 17 7.94 18.67 -7.17
C TYR A 17 8.60 19.13 -8.49
N GLU A 18 9.08 18.16 -9.26
CA GLU A 18 9.44 18.37 -10.67
C GLU A 18 8.25 18.07 -11.58
N VAL A 19 8.26 18.67 -12.78
CA VAL A 19 7.21 18.47 -13.78
C VAL A 19 7.80 17.73 -14.98
N LEU A 20 7.23 16.56 -15.30
CA LEU A 20 7.48 15.86 -16.55
C LEU A 20 6.37 16.22 -17.53
N TYR A 21 6.77 16.56 -18.76
CA TYR A 21 5.83 16.94 -19.80
C TYR A 21 6.34 16.53 -21.18
N GLU A 22 5.46 15.96 -21.99
CA GLU A 22 5.66 15.74 -23.42
C GLU A 22 4.48 16.35 -24.20
N GLN A 23 4.70 16.77 -25.41
CA GLN A 23 3.64 17.35 -26.25
C GLN A 23 2.50 16.34 -26.45
N GLY A 24 1.28 16.76 -26.18
CA GLY A 24 0.09 15.91 -26.28
C GLY A 24 -0.23 15.09 -25.03
N CYS A 25 0.54 15.24 -23.95
CA CYS A 25 0.28 14.61 -22.66
C CYS A 25 -0.23 15.61 -21.63
N HIS A 26 -0.96 15.12 -20.62
CA HIS A 26 -1.14 15.87 -19.39
C HIS A 26 0.20 15.98 -18.63
N PRO A 27 0.43 17.03 -17.81
CA PRO A 27 1.61 17.10 -16.98
C PRO A 27 1.67 15.93 -15.97
N VAL A 28 2.89 15.59 -15.53
CA VAL A 28 3.11 14.73 -14.36
C VAL A 28 3.86 15.56 -13.32
N LYS A 29 3.32 15.69 -12.11
CA LYS A 29 3.97 16.33 -10.96
C LYS A 29 4.58 15.27 -10.08
N ALA A 30 5.90 15.27 -9.90
CA ALA A 30 6.64 14.23 -9.21
C ALA A 30 7.41 14.80 -8.01
N TRP A 31 7.13 14.31 -6.81
CA TRP A 31 7.83 14.66 -5.56
C TRP A 31 9.11 13.83 -5.42
N THR A 32 10.01 13.97 -6.37
CA THR A 32 11.20 13.10 -6.48
C THR A 32 12.53 13.81 -6.22
N HIS A 33 12.50 15.01 -5.67
CA HIS A 33 13.72 15.71 -5.28
C HIS A 33 14.49 14.93 -4.21
N GLY A 34 15.75 14.57 -4.52
CA GLY A 34 16.65 13.85 -3.60
C GLY A 34 16.41 12.35 -3.50
N VAL A 35 15.49 11.78 -4.29
CA VAL A 35 15.27 10.32 -4.37
C VAL A 35 15.50 9.81 -5.80
N SER A 36 15.85 8.53 -5.93
CA SER A 36 16.04 7.91 -7.24
C SER A 36 14.73 7.82 -8.01
N PHE A 37 14.74 8.19 -9.29
CA PHE A 37 13.59 8.14 -10.18
C PHE A 37 14.06 7.67 -11.57
N ASP A 38 13.80 6.43 -11.90
CA ASP A 38 14.32 5.78 -13.11
C ASP A 38 13.52 6.16 -14.36
N ASP A 39 14.15 6.07 -15.54
CA ASP A 39 13.56 6.47 -16.81
C ASP A 39 12.39 5.58 -17.25
N ASN A 40 12.35 4.30 -16.85
CA ASN A 40 11.21 3.43 -17.16
C ASN A 40 9.97 3.87 -16.37
N SER A 41 10.14 4.25 -15.12
CA SER A 41 9.05 4.82 -14.30
C SER A 41 8.56 6.16 -14.86
N LYS A 42 9.48 7.04 -15.32
CA LYS A 42 9.10 8.29 -16.00
C LYS A 42 8.30 8.01 -17.26
N ARG A 43 8.77 7.09 -18.11
CA ARG A 43 8.06 6.69 -19.33
C ARG A 43 6.69 6.11 -19.03
N GLN A 44 6.57 5.26 -18.00
CA GLN A 44 5.28 4.68 -17.60
C GLN A 44 4.28 5.76 -17.15
N LEU A 45 4.72 6.77 -16.40
CA LEU A 45 3.88 7.92 -16.02
C LEU A 45 3.44 8.77 -17.21
N LEU A 46 4.36 9.04 -18.14
CA LEU A 46 4.04 9.77 -19.36
C LEU A 46 3.03 9.01 -20.22
N ASN A 47 3.14 7.68 -20.34
CA ASN A 47 2.13 6.87 -21.02
C ASN A 47 0.74 7.00 -20.39
N ILE A 48 0.64 7.03 -19.05
CA ILE A 48 -0.62 7.28 -18.34
C ILE A 48 -1.14 8.69 -18.69
N ALA A 49 -0.26 9.66 -18.68
CA ALA A 49 -0.59 11.06 -18.95
C ALA A 49 -1.06 11.36 -20.38
N THR A 50 -0.91 10.41 -21.33
CA THR A 50 -1.49 10.52 -22.69
C THR A 50 -3.00 10.28 -22.73
N LEU A 51 -3.57 9.67 -21.67
CA LEU A 51 -4.98 9.28 -21.69
C LEU A 51 -5.90 10.51 -21.58
N PRO A 52 -6.91 10.63 -22.45
CA PRO A 52 -7.69 11.86 -22.61
C PRO A 52 -8.63 12.18 -21.43
N PHE A 53 -8.85 11.23 -20.56
CA PHE A 53 -9.73 11.36 -19.39
C PHE A 53 -8.98 11.63 -18.07
N ILE A 54 -7.66 11.89 -18.13
CA ILE A 54 -6.90 12.37 -16.97
C ILE A 54 -7.38 13.78 -16.61
N HIS A 55 -7.66 13.99 -15.32
CA HIS A 55 -8.04 15.31 -14.82
C HIS A 55 -6.79 16.09 -14.41
N LYS A 56 -6.49 17.17 -15.14
CA LYS A 56 -5.36 18.10 -14.95
C LYS A 56 -3.98 17.48 -15.09
N TRP A 57 -3.52 16.65 -14.17
CA TRP A 57 -2.20 15.99 -14.17
C TRP A 57 -2.21 14.66 -13.42
N VAL A 58 -1.17 13.88 -13.59
CA VAL A 58 -0.85 12.71 -12.76
C VAL A 58 0.12 13.15 -11.68
N ALA A 59 -0.07 12.70 -10.43
CA ALA A 59 0.89 12.94 -9.36
C ALA A 59 1.71 11.66 -9.08
N ALA A 60 3.02 11.82 -8.82
CA ALA A 60 3.93 10.75 -8.48
C ALA A 60 4.60 11.03 -7.13
N MET A 61 4.45 10.10 -6.20
CA MET A 61 4.96 10.19 -4.83
C MET A 61 6.46 9.86 -4.78
N PRO A 62 7.20 10.27 -3.74
CA PRO A 62 8.65 10.05 -3.63
C PRO A 62 9.10 8.59 -3.77
N ASP A 63 8.28 7.65 -3.35
CA ASP A 63 8.53 6.22 -3.40
C ASP A 63 8.25 5.58 -4.78
N VAL A 64 7.97 6.40 -5.79
CA VAL A 64 7.62 5.96 -7.15
C VAL A 64 8.65 5.01 -7.73
N HIS A 65 8.17 3.90 -8.29
CA HIS A 65 8.97 2.91 -9.00
C HIS A 65 8.12 2.13 -10.00
N LEU A 66 8.79 1.38 -10.90
CA LEU A 66 8.14 0.63 -11.97
C LEU A 66 7.13 -0.37 -11.40
N GLY A 67 5.93 -0.39 -11.97
CA GLY A 67 4.85 -1.29 -11.62
C GLY A 67 4.19 -1.91 -12.85
N LYS A 68 3.35 -2.94 -12.67
CA LYS A 68 2.56 -3.50 -13.76
C LYS A 68 1.34 -2.61 -14.02
N GLY A 69 1.17 -2.14 -15.24
CA GLY A 69 0.07 -1.26 -15.68
C GLY A 69 0.29 0.20 -15.34
N ALA A 70 0.60 0.52 -14.10
CA ALA A 70 0.96 1.86 -13.66
C ALA A 70 2.11 1.77 -12.66
N THR A 71 2.89 2.85 -12.51
CA THR A 71 3.89 2.96 -11.45
C THR A 71 3.25 2.77 -10.08
N ILE A 72 3.97 2.14 -9.17
CA ILE A 72 3.66 2.20 -7.74
C ILE A 72 4.13 3.58 -7.26
N GLY A 73 3.37 4.24 -6.39
CA GLY A 73 3.58 5.64 -6.03
C GLY A 73 2.83 6.62 -6.93
N SER A 74 1.82 6.18 -7.69
CA SER A 74 1.03 7.07 -8.56
C SER A 74 -0.35 7.39 -8.02
N VAL A 75 -0.78 8.63 -8.30
CA VAL A 75 -2.12 9.16 -8.06
C VAL A 75 -2.69 9.63 -9.40
N ILE A 76 -3.75 8.97 -9.83
CA ILE A 76 -4.30 9.12 -11.20
C ILE A 76 -5.75 9.57 -11.08
N PRO A 77 -6.02 10.88 -11.18
CA PRO A 77 -7.38 11.40 -11.20
C PRO A 77 -7.98 11.26 -12.60
N THR A 78 -9.18 10.70 -12.70
CA THR A 78 -9.86 10.47 -13.97
C THR A 78 -11.30 10.98 -13.96
N ILE A 79 -11.81 11.38 -15.13
CA ILE A 79 -13.20 11.72 -15.35
C ILE A 79 -13.75 10.83 -16.46
N GLY A 80 -14.86 10.14 -16.19
CA GLY A 80 -15.55 9.33 -17.21
C GLY A 80 -14.90 7.99 -17.55
N ALA A 81 -13.84 7.57 -16.84
CA ALA A 81 -13.23 6.25 -17.03
C ALA A 81 -12.44 5.81 -15.80
N VAL A 82 -12.14 4.51 -15.71
CA VAL A 82 -11.26 3.91 -14.71
C VAL A 82 -10.32 2.90 -15.36
N ILE A 83 -9.08 2.82 -14.85
CA ILE A 83 -8.04 1.93 -15.36
C ILE A 83 -7.81 0.78 -14.35
N PRO A 84 -8.35 -0.43 -14.56
CA PRO A 84 -8.24 -1.50 -13.57
C PRO A 84 -6.80 -1.87 -13.19
N ALA A 85 -5.88 -1.91 -14.16
CA ALA A 85 -4.48 -2.23 -13.86
C ALA A 85 -3.74 -1.12 -13.09
N ALA A 86 -4.26 0.12 -13.11
CA ALA A 86 -3.74 1.22 -12.32
C ALA A 86 -4.09 1.13 -10.83
N VAL A 87 -5.10 0.33 -10.45
CA VAL A 87 -5.33 -0.06 -9.05
C VAL A 87 -4.43 -1.25 -8.69
N GLY A 88 -4.22 -2.15 -9.63
CA GLY A 88 -3.48 -3.39 -9.46
C GLY A 88 -4.38 -4.56 -9.08
N VAL A 89 -3.76 -5.66 -8.65
CA VAL A 89 -4.47 -6.90 -8.30
C VAL A 89 -4.59 -7.12 -6.79
N ASP A 90 -3.81 -6.44 -5.97
CA ASP A 90 -3.96 -6.45 -4.52
C ASP A 90 -4.86 -5.28 -4.09
N LEU A 91 -6.14 -5.43 -4.44
CA LEU A 91 -7.17 -4.42 -4.21
C LEU A 91 -7.33 -4.16 -2.71
N GLY A 92 -7.36 -2.88 -2.32
CA GLY A 92 -7.50 -2.49 -0.92
C GLY A 92 -6.30 -2.81 -0.04
N CYS A 93 -5.13 -3.21 -0.63
CA CYS A 93 -3.91 -3.33 0.16
C CYS A 93 -3.65 -2.04 0.95
N GLY A 94 -3.18 -2.20 2.17
CA GLY A 94 -3.06 -1.08 3.09
C GLY A 94 -2.42 -1.46 4.42
N MET A 95 -2.35 -0.48 5.30
CA MET A 95 -1.71 -0.55 6.59
C MET A 95 -2.72 -0.37 7.72
N MET A 96 -2.44 -1.01 8.86
CA MET A 96 -3.10 -0.70 10.13
C MET A 96 -2.05 -0.58 11.23
N ALA A 97 -2.17 0.41 12.09
CA ALA A 97 -1.33 0.58 13.27
C ALA A 97 -2.18 0.95 14.49
N VAL A 98 -1.78 0.46 15.66
CA VAL A 98 -2.48 0.69 16.93
C VAL A 98 -1.44 0.95 18.01
N LYS A 99 -1.61 2.05 18.75
CA LYS A 99 -0.86 2.34 19.97
C LYS A 99 -1.47 1.61 21.16
N THR A 100 -0.61 1.03 22.00
CA THR A 100 -1.03 0.39 23.25
C THR A 100 -0.58 1.20 24.46
N SER A 101 -1.08 0.85 25.64
CA SER A 101 -0.59 1.41 26.90
C SER A 101 0.70 0.72 27.40
N LEU A 102 1.25 -0.21 26.63
CA LEU A 102 2.51 -0.90 26.96
C LEU A 102 3.71 0.01 26.67
N THR A 103 4.77 -0.18 27.44
CA THR A 103 6.09 0.39 27.20
C THR A 103 7.12 -0.71 26.91
N ALA A 104 8.28 -0.32 26.39
CA ALA A 104 9.36 -1.25 26.09
C ALA A 104 9.79 -2.13 27.29
N GLU A 105 9.74 -1.58 28.50
CA GLU A 105 10.11 -2.28 29.75
C GLU A 105 9.19 -3.43 30.09
N GLN A 106 7.97 -3.44 29.53
CA GLN A 106 6.98 -4.50 29.75
C GLN A 106 7.09 -5.63 28.71
N LEU A 107 7.93 -5.45 27.69
CA LEU A 107 8.23 -6.50 26.73
C LEU A 107 9.31 -7.43 27.32
N PRO A 108 9.26 -8.75 27.04
CA PRO A 108 10.30 -9.66 27.49
C PRO A 108 11.61 -9.43 26.75
N ASP A 109 12.75 -9.76 27.37
CA ASP A 109 14.09 -9.65 26.77
C ASP A 109 14.22 -10.41 25.45
N SER A 110 13.53 -11.55 25.30
CA SER A 110 13.43 -12.29 24.05
C SER A 110 12.01 -12.25 23.51
N LEU A 111 11.87 -11.76 22.30
CA LEU A 111 10.58 -11.70 21.58
C LEU A 111 10.27 -12.95 20.75
N THR A 112 11.12 -13.99 20.82
CA THR A 112 10.98 -15.22 20.02
C THR A 112 9.65 -15.94 20.29
N GLU A 113 9.23 -16.03 21.57
CA GLU A 113 7.93 -16.61 21.92
C GLU A 113 6.78 -15.79 21.37
N LEU A 114 6.85 -14.46 21.52
CA LEU A 114 5.81 -13.57 21.00
C LEU A 114 5.68 -13.72 19.48
N ARG A 115 6.79 -13.75 18.75
CA ARG A 115 6.78 -14.00 17.30
C ARG A 115 6.10 -15.33 16.98
N ALA A 116 6.48 -16.40 17.66
CA ALA A 116 5.90 -17.72 17.42
C ALA A 116 4.38 -17.77 17.75
N VAL A 117 3.91 -17.02 18.76
CA VAL A 117 2.47 -16.92 19.07
C VAL A 117 1.72 -16.15 18.01
N ILE A 118 2.27 -15.03 17.52
CA ILE A 118 1.69 -14.26 16.41
C ILE A 118 1.58 -15.14 15.15
N GLU A 119 2.67 -15.85 14.78
CA GLU A 119 2.70 -16.75 13.63
C GLU A 119 1.67 -17.89 13.71
N ARG A 120 1.34 -18.36 14.92
CA ARG A 120 0.27 -19.37 15.13
C ARG A 120 -1.14 -18.78 15.06
N ARG A 121 -1.33 -17.52 15.53
CA ARG A 121 -2.65 -16.86 15.58
C ARG A 121 -3.04 -16.20 14.27
N VAL A 122 -2.07 -15.89 13.40
CA VAL A 122 -2.31 -15.29 12.09
C VAL A 122 -1.67 -16.16 11.01
N PRO A 123 -2.46 -16.96 10.28
CA PRO A 123 -1.95 -17.77 9.17
C PRO A 123 -1.21 -16.89 8.15
N HIS A 124 -0.04 -17.36 7.71
CA HIS A 124 0.84 -16.61 6.79
C HIS A 124 1.61 -17.56 5.88
N GLY A 125 2.23 -16.99 4.83
CA GLY A 125 2.94 -17.75 3.82
C GLY A 125 2.04 -18.26 2.69
N LEU A 126 2.62 -19.04 1.79
CA LEU A 126 1.96 -19.72 0.69
C LEU A 126 2.62 -21.07 0.46
N VAL A 127 1.84 -22.13 0.36
CA VAL A 127 2.31 -23.45 -0.01
C VAL A 127 1.88 -23.72 -1.44
N PHE A 128 2.85 -23.94 -2.34
CA PHE A 128 2.61 -24.23 -3.76
C PHE A 128 2.25 -25.71 -4.01
N ASP A 129 2.68 -26.60 -3.12
CA ASP A 129 2.35 -28.02 -3.23
C ASP A 129 0.93 -28.28 -2.73
N ARG A 130 0.02 -28.61 -3.64
CA ARG A 130 -1.38 -28.93 -3.34
C ARG A 130 -1.59 -30.13 -2.41
N LYS A 131 -0.55 -30.93 -2.18
CA LYS A 131 -0.58 -32.07 -1.25
C LYS A 131 -0.28 -31.65 0.19
N GLN A 132 0.26 -30.42 0.39
CA GLN A 132 0.52 -29.88 1.71
C GLN A 132 -0.60 -28.93 2.13
N ARG A 133 -0.79 -28.81 3.45
CA ARG A 133 -1.73 -27.84 4.02
C ARG A 133 -1.26 -26.42 3.68
N ASP A 134 -2.14 -25.61 3.13
CA ASP A 134 -1.90 -24.17 2.93
C ASP A 134 -1.76 -23.47 4.29
N THR A 135 -0.52 -23.10 4.65
CA THR A 135 -0.21 -22.40 5.90
C THR A 135 -0.72 -20.97 5.93
N GLY A 136 -0.98 -20.39 4.74
CA GLY A 136 -1.50 -19.02 4.58
C GLY A 136 -3.03 -18.92 4.67
N SER A 137 -3.72 -20.00 5.06
CA SER A 137 -5.16 -20.04 5.23
C SER A 137 -5.59 -20.79 6.49
N TRP A 138 -6.79 -20.48 6.99
CA TRP A 138 -7.44 -21.29 8.02
C TRP A 138 -7.77 -22.68 7.47
N GLY A 139 -7.49 -23.74 8.22
CA GLY A 139 -8.02 -25.08 7.91
C GLY A 139 -9.54 -25.06 8.02
N GLU A 140 -10.00 -24.77 9.23
CA GLU A 140 -11.39 -24.44 9.55
C GLU A 140 -11.40 -23.02 10.14
N PRO A 141 -12.11 -22.06 9.52
CA PRO A 141 -12.20 -20.70 10.05
C PRO A 141 -12.86 -20.71 11.43
N PRO A 142 -12.23 -20.14 12.47
CA PRO A 142 -12.84 -20.05 13.79
C PRO A 142 -14.02 -19.09 13.80
N GLU A 143 -14.91 -19.21 14.82
CA GLU A 143 -16.13 -18.42 14.92
C GLU A 143 -15.95 -16.89 14.73
N PRO A 144 -14.92 -16.24 15.31
CA PRO A 144 -14.71 -14.80 15.08
C PRO A 144 -14.49 -14.44 13.59
N ILE A 145 -13.90 -15.35 12.80
CA ILE A 145 -13.73 -15.16 11.36
C ILE A 145 -15.07 -15.26 10.62
N MET A 146 -15.89 -16.23 11.02
CA MET A 146 -17.24 -16.39 10.45
C MET A 146 -18.11 -15.16 10.75
N GLN A 147 -18.05 -14.62 11.96
CA GLN A 147 -18.75 -13.39 12.33
C GLN A 147 -18.25 -12.17 11.54
N ALA A 148 -16.94 -12.04 11.34
CA ALA A 148 -16.35 -10.96 10.54
C ALA A 148 -16.72 -11.07 9.05
N TRP A 149 -17.03 -12.25 8.55
CA TRP A 149 -17.48 -12.48 7.18
C TRP A 149 -18.93 -12.04 6.93
N LEU A 150 -19.82 -12.10 7.92
CA LEU A 150 -21.25 -11.85 7.73
C LEU A 150 -21.57 -10.53 7.01
N PRO A 151 -20.96 -9.38 7.37
CA PRO A 151 -21.21 -8.11 6.67
C PRO A 151 -20.75 -8.11 5.19
N LEU A 152 -19.83 -8.98 4.83
CA LEU A 152 -19.24 -9.07 3.48
C LEU A 152 -20.03 -10.03 2.57
N ASN A 153 -20.79 -10.95 3.16
CA ASN A 153 -21.42 -12.08 2.46
C ASN A 153 -22.35 -11.63 1.35
N ASP A 154 -23.32 -10.78 1.64
CA ASP A 154 -24.37 -10.39 0.67
C ASP A 154 -23.76 -9.67 -0.55
N GLY A 155 -22.74 -8.82 -0.32
CA GLY A 155 -22.00 -8.17 -1.40
C GLY A 155 -21.26 -9.20 -2.27
N PHE A 156 -20.65 -10.19 -1.65
CA PHE A 156 -19.97 -11.26 -2.35
C PHE A 156 -20.93 -12.15 -3.16
N GLU A 157 -22.08 -12.49 -2.62
CA GLU A 157 -23.08 -13.28 -3.33
C GLU A 157 -23.57 -12.56 -4.59
N ARG A 158 -23.91 -11.26 -4.49
CA ARG A 158 -24.28 -10.45 -5.67
C ARG A 158 -23.19 -10.45 -6.75
N LEU A 159 -21.92 -10.30 -6.35
CA LEU A 159 -20.80 -10.39 -7.29
C LEU A 159 -20.70 -11.78 -7.93
N CYS A 160 -20.96 -12.84 -7.17
CA CYS A 160 -20.93 -14.22 -7.65
C CYS A 160 -22.08 -14.59 -8.56
N GLU A 161 -23.27 -14.01 -8.37
CA GLU A 161 -24.39 -14.17 -9.28
C GLU A 161 -24.04 -13.67 -10.68
N LYS A 162 -23.41 -12.50 -10.77
CA LYS A 162 -23.02 -11.89 -12.03
C LYS A 162 -21.72 -12.50 -12.60
N TYR A 163 -20.78 -12.86 -11.74
CA TYR A 163 -19.47 -13.42 -12.08
C TYR A 163 -19.22 -14.74 -11.34
N PRO A 164 -19.84 -15.87 -11.76
CA PRO A 164 -19.76 -17.16 -11.05
C PRO A 164 -18.36 -17.68 -10.79
N ARG A 165 -17.38 -17.20 -11.60
CA ARG A 165 -15.95 -17.55 -11.43
C ARG A 165 -15.38 -17.10 -10.07
N PHE A 166 -16.00 -16.17 -9.37
CA PHE A 166 -15.56 -15.71 -8.05
C PHE A 166 -15.96 -16.68 -6.92
N LYS A 167 -16.95 -17.54 -7.12
CA LYS A 167 -17.35 -18.57 -6.13
C LYS A 167 -16.20 -19.46 -5.66
N ASN A 168 -15.27 -19.76 -6.57
CA ASN A 168 -14.16 -20.66 -6.30
C ASN A 168 -12.93 -19.92 -5.70
N THR A 169 -13.13 -19.15 -4.64
CA THR A 169 -12.07 -18.44 -3.90
C THR A 169 -12.09 -18.87 -2.43
N ASN A 170 -10.90 -18.87 -1.79
CA ASN A 170 -10.78 -19.18 -0.38
C ASN A 170 -11.03 -17.95 0.51
N ASN A 171 -12.00 -17.12 0.16
CA ASN A 171 -12.28 -15.82 0.79
C ASN A 171 -12.42 -15.91 2.31
N ILE A 172 -13.33 -16.76 2.85
CA ILE A 172 -13.51 -16.91 4.30
C ILE A 172 -12.23 -17.47 4.95
N LYS A 173 -11.61 -18.49 4.32
CA LYS A 173 -10.38 -19.09 4.85
C LYS A 173 -9.18 -18.16 4.79
N HIS A 174 -9.23 -17.10 3.99
CA HIS A 174 -8.19 -16.08 3.90
C HIS A 174 -8.50 -14.83 4.74
N LEU A 175 -9.70 -14.68 5.28
CA LEU A 175 -10.03 -13.54 6.14
C LEU A 175 -9.26 -13.63 7.47
N GLY A 176 -8.62 -12.55 7.88
CA GLY A 176 -7.77 -12.53 9.06
C GLY A 176 -6.42 -13.23 8.88
N THR A 177 -5.92 -13.31 7.62
CA THR A 177 -4.62 -13.93 7.30
C THR A 177 -3.67 -12.94 6.64
N LEU A 178 -2.37 -13.11 6.89
CA LEU A 178 -1.34 -12.15 6.45
C LEU A 178 -1.08 -12.20 4.94
N GLY A 179 -0.92 -13.39 4.38
CA GLY A 179 -0.49 -13.58 3.00
C GLY A 179 1.01 -13.72 2.85
N THR A 180 1.52 -13.24 1.73
CA THR A 180 2.92 -13.38 1.33
C THR A 180 3.49 -12.09 0.76
N GLY A 181 4.74 -12.11 0.37
CA GLY A 181 5.39 -11.02 -0.33
C GLY A 181 5.83 -9.91 0.61
N ASN A 182 5.38 -8.69 0.36
CA ASN A 182 5.69 -7.53 1.20
C ASN A 182 4.78 -7.38 2.43
N HIS A 183 3.84 -8.29 2.65
CA HIS A 183 2.98 -8.25 3.83
C HIS A 183 3.75 -8.59 5.10
N PHE A 184 3.39 -7.96 6.21
CA PHE A 184 4.07 -8.13 7.49
C PHE A 184 3.18 -7.77 8.68
N ILE A 185 3.57 -8.22 9.87
CA ILE A 185 3.11 -7.75 11.17
C ILE A 185 4.33 -7.35 11.96
N GLU A 186 4.29 -6.18 12.59
CA GLU A 186 5.40 -5.64 13.38
C GLU A 186 4.94 -5.19 14.76
N VAL A 187 5.82 -5.40 15.73
CA VAL A 187 5.78 -4.70 17.01
C VAL A 187 6.89 -3.65 16.98
N CYS A 188 6.51 -2.42 17.27
CA CYS A 188 7.39 -1.25 17.17
C CYS A 188 7.39 -0.45 18.47
N LEU A 189 8.42 0.36 18.65
CA LEU A 189 8.50 1.38 19.71
C LEU A 189 8.51 2.76 19.07
N ASP A 190 7.76 3.68 19.65
CA ASP A 190 7.82 5.10 19.27
C ASP A 190 8.97 5.83 20.02
N GLU A 191 9.09 7.15 19.83
CA GLU A 191 10.11 8.01 20.40
C GLU A 191 10.10 8.10 21.94
N VAL A 192 8.99 7.69 22.58
CA VAL A 192 8.85 7.60 24.03
C VAL A 192 8.80 6.16 24.54
N ASN A 193 9.21 5.20 23.70
CA ASN A 193 9.19 3.77 23.97
C ASN A 193 7.80 3.17 24.24
N ALA A 194 6.71 3.82 23.79
CA ALA A 194 5.40 3.20 23.80
C ALA A 194 5.32 2.12 22.70
N VAL A 195 4.63 1.02 23.00
CA VAL A 195 4.52 -0.13 22.10
C VAL A 195 3.38 0.07 21.12
N TRP A 196 3.71 -0.06 19.85
CA TRP A 196 2.79 -0.08 18.72
C TRP A 196 2.74 -1.47 18.07
N VAL A 197 1.57 -1.84 17.59
CA VAL A 197 1.40 -2.96 16.66
C VAL A 197 1.04 -2.40 15.30
N MET A 198 1.78 -2.81 14.27
CA MET A 198 1.57 -2.37 12.89
C MET A 198 1.48 -3.59 11.98
N LEU A 199 0.64 -3.53 10.96
CA LEU A 199 0.52 -4.60 9.96
C LEU A 199 0.19 -4.07 8.56
N HIS A 200 0.61 -4.85 7.56
CA HIS A 200 0.41 -4.62 6.14
C HIS A 200 -0.23 -5.85 5.50
N SER A 201 -1.43 -5.70 4.94
CA SER A 201 -2.12 -6.76 4.19
C SER A 201 -3.25 -6.19 3.32
N GLY A 202 -3.73 -7.01 2.38
CA GLY A 202 -4.74 -6.64 1.39
C GLY A 202 -5.92 -7.60 1.31
N SER A 203 -6.59 -7.62 0.15
CA SER A 203 -7.79 -8.42 -0.12
C SER A 203 -7.50 -9.89 -0.47
N ARG A 204 -6.26 -10.34 -0.31
CA ARG A 204 -5.87 -11.73 -0.49
C ARG A 204 -6.22 -12.25 -1.91
N GLY A 205 -6.38 -13.56 -2.04
CA GLY A 205 -6.63 -14.22 -3.33
C GLY A 205 -7.93 -13.81 -4.02
N VAL A 206 -8.96 -13.44 -3.27
CA VAL A 206 -10.25 -13.00 -3.85
C VAL A 206 -10.11 -11.67 -4.57
N GLY A 207 -9.45 -10.68 -3.96
CA GLY A 207 -9.19 -9.39 -4.63
C GLY A 207 -8.28 -9.53 -5.84
N ASN A 208 -7.26 -10.41 -5.77
CA ASN A 208 -6.43 -10.71 -6.93
C ASN A 208 -7.25 -11.26 -8.09
N ARG A 209 -8.19 -12.17 -7.84
CA ARG A 209 -9.08 -12.73 -8.87
C ARG A 209 -10.01 -11.69 -9.47
N ILE A 210 -10.58 -10.81 -8.63
CA ILE A 210 -11.40 -9.68 -9.07
C ILE A 210 -10.59 -8.73 -9.95
N GLY A 211 -9.45 -8.25 -9.46
CA GLY A 211 -8.58 -7.33 -10.20
C GLY A 211 -8.14 -7.91 -11.55
N THR A 212 -7.67 -9.16 -11.57
CA THR A 212 -7.26 -9.85 -12.81
C THR A 212 -8.43 -9.94 -13.80
N HIS A 213 -9.64 -10.26 -13.31
CA HIS A 213 -10.81 -10.37 -14.19
C HIS A 213 -11.11 -9.06 -14.92
N PHE A 214 -11.19 -7.94 -14.18
CA PHE A 214 -11.55 -6.67 -14.79
C PHE A 214 -10.41 -6.07 -15.63
N ILE A 215 -9.14 -6.37 -15.31
CA ILE A 215 -8.00 -6.03 -16.19
C ILE A 215 -8.14 -6.73 -17.55
N GLU A 216 -8.43 -8.03 -17.55
CA GLU A 216 -8.62 -8.78 -18.79
C GLU A 216 -9.89 -8.37 -19.56
N LEU A 217 -10.95 -8.00 -18.84
CA LEU A 217 -12.19 -7.50 -19.42
C LEU A 217 -11.95 -6.15 -20.14
N ALA A 218 -11.28 -5.22 -19.48
CA ALA A 218 -10.93 -3.93 -20.07
C ALA A 218 -10.07 -4.08 -21.32
N LYS A 219 -9.09 -5.00 -21.34
CA LYS A 219 -8.27 -5.28 -22.52
C LYS A 219 -9.11 -5.79 -23.69
N LYS A 220 -10.04 -6.71 -23.44
CA LYS A 220 -10.96 -7.21 -24.47
C LYS A 220 -11.86 -6.12 -25.02
N ASP A 221 -12.35 -5.20 -24.19
CA ASP A 221 -13.16 -4.08 -24.64
C ASP A 221 -12.34 -3.13 -25.52
N MET A 222 -11.08 -2.84 -25.18
CA MET A 222 -10.19 -2.04 -26.04
C MET A 222 -9.95 -2.70 -27.40
N GLU A 223 -9.69 -4.00 -27.43
CA GLU A 223 -9.54 -4.78 -28.65
C GLU A 223 -10.83 -4.73 -29.50
N ARG A 224 -11.99 -4.96 -28.88
CA ARG A 224 -13.30 -4.94 -29.54
C ARG A 224 -13.64 -3.57 -30.16
N TRP A 225 -13.19 -2.49 -29.52
CA TRP A 225 -13.45 -1.11 -29.99
C TRP A 225 -12.31 -0.55 -30.85
N PHE A 226 -11.31 -1.35 -31.18
CA PHE A 226 -10.13 -0.96 -31.95
C PHE A 226 -9.39 0.25 -31.35
N ILE A 227 -9.34 0.32 -30.02
CA ILE A 227 -8.63 1.38 -29.30
C ILE A 227 -7.18 0.93 -29.10
N HIS A 228 -6.25 1.73 -29.65
CA HIS A 228 -4.81 1.54 -29.48
C HIS A 228 -4.28 2.38 -28.32
N LEU A 229 -3.63 1.73 -27.37
CA LEU A 229 -3.04 2.36 -26.21
C LEU A 229 -1.51 2.27 -26.26
N PRO A 230 -0.77 3.22 -25.68
CA PRO A 230 0.69 3.18 -25.61
C PRO A 230 1.20 1.97 -24.81
N ASP A 231 0.40 1.49 -23.88
CA ASP A 231 0.61 0.24 -23.13
C ASP A 231 -0.73 -0.46 -22.97
N LYS A 232 -0.79 -1.75 -23.31
CA LYS A 232 -2.02 -2.56 -23.19
C LYS A 232 -2.56 -2.66 -21.77
N ASP A 233 -1.71 -2.50 -20.77
CA ASP A 233 -2.12 -2.48 -19.37
C ASP A 233 -2.83 -1.18 -18.97
N LEU A 234 -2.85 -0.15 -19.84
CA LEU A 234 -3.67 1.05 -19.66
C LEU A 234 -5.11 0.90 -20.17
N ALA A 235 -5.53 -0.31 -20.49
CA ALA A 235 -6.92 -0.61 -20.84
C ALA A 235 -7.86 -0.10 -19.75
N TYR A 236 -8.92 0.58 -20.17
CA TYR A 236 -9.83 1.29 -19.28
C TYR A 236 -11.28 0.89 -19.50
N ILE A 237 -12.11 1.16 -18.51
CA ILE A 237 -13.55 0.93 -18.54
C ILE A 237 -14.24 2.30 -18.52
N PRO A 238 -14.95 2.70 -19.59
CA PRO A 238 -15.66 3.97 -19.66
C PRO A 238 -16.88 4.01 -18.73
N GLU A 239 -17.14 5.19 -18.15
CA GLU A 239 -18.37 5.46 -17.40
C GLU A 239 -19.60 5.32 -18.32
N GLY A 240 -20.73 4.91 -17.75
CA GLY A 240 -21.95 4.63 -18.49
C GLY A 240 -22.03 3.20 -19.06
N THR A 241 -20.95 2.43 -18.99
CA THR A 241 -20.98 0.99 -19.31
C THR A 241 -21.38 0.16 -18.10
N GLU A 242 -21.92 -1.02 -18.35
CA GLU A 242 -22.25 -1.99 -17.29
C GLU A 242 -20.99 -2.41 -16.53
N HIS A 243 -19.90 -2.68 -17.24
CA HIS A 243 -18.63 -3.07 -16.65
C HIS A 243 -18.04 -2.01 -15.71
N PHE A 244 -18.33 -0.72 -15.94
CA PHE A 244 -17.88 0.35 -15.06
C PHE A 244 -18.53 0.27 -13.68
N LYS A 245 -19.85 0.12 -13.64
CA LYS A 245 -20.60 -0.03 -12.39
C LYS A 245 -20.15 -1.27 -11.63
N ASP A 246 -20.04 -2.38 -12.33
CA ASP A 246 -19.64 -3.66 -11.76
C ASP A 246 -18.22 -3.63 -11.18
N TYR A 247 -17.29 -2.99 -11.90
CA TYR A 247 -15.92 -2.83 -11.42
C TYR A 247 -15.87 -1.99 -10.14
N LEU A 248 -16.57 -0.87 -10.09
CA LEU A 248 -16.62 -0.04 -8.89
C LEU A 248 -17.20 -0.79 -7.69
N GLU A 249 -18.29 -1.55 -7.89
CA GLU A 249 -18.88 -2.38 -6.84
C GLU A 249 -17.91 -3.47 -6.36
N ALA A 250 -17.26 -4.18 -7.29
CA ALA A 250 -16.32 -5.24 -6.97
C ALA A 250 -15.06 -4.74 -6.25
N VAL A 251 -14.52 -3.58 -6.65
CA VAL A 251 -13.37 -2.95 -5.98
C VAL A 251 -13.74 -2.45 -4.60
N SER A 252 -14.91 -1.81 -4.45
CA SER A 252 -15.39 -1.36 -3.14
C SER A 252 -15.52 -2.54 -2.19
N TRP A 253 -16.14 -3.63 -2.63
CA TRP A 253 -16.24 -4.85 -1.83
C TRP A 253 -14.85 -5.42 -1.45
N ALA A 254 -13.90 -5.43 -2.38
CA ALA A 254 -12.55 -5.91 -2.10
C ALA A 254 -11.79 -5.00 -1.11
N GLN A 255 -12.04 -3.68 -1.15
CA GLN A 255 -11.52 -2.72 -0.16
C GLN A 255 -12.09 -3.00 1.23
N ASP A 256 -13.41 -3.23 1.34
CA ASP A 256 -14.07 -3.59 2.60
C ASP A 256 -13.54 -4.91 3.16
N PHE A 257 -13.36 -5.92 2.30
CA PHE A 257 -12.72 -7.18 2.69
C PHE A 257 -11.31 -6.95 3.23
N ALA A 258 -10.48 -6.16 2.54
CA ALA A 258 -9.11 -5.88 2.97
C ALA A 258 -9.05 -5.12 4.30
N MET A 259 -9.97 -4.17 4.52
CA MET A 259 -10.09 -3.46 5.79
C MET A 259 -10.46 -4.40 6.93
N THR A 260 -11.48 -5.26 6.72
CA THR A 260 -11.91 -6.29 7.68
C THR A 260 -10.77 -7.28 7.95
N ASN A 261 -10.05 -7.70 6.91
CA ASN A 261 -8.88 -8.57 7.04
C ASN A 261 -7.84 -8.00 8.04
N ARG A 262 -7.47 -6.72 7.88
CA ARG A 262 -6.53 -6.05 8.78
C ARG A 262 -7.06 -5.93 10.21
N VAL A 263 -8.33 -5.59 10.40
CA VAL A 263 -8.95 -5.51 11.74
C VAL A 263 -8.90 -6.86 12.46
N VAL A 264 -9.26 -7.94 11.78
CA VAL A 264 -9.21 -9.29 12.36
C VAL A 264 -7.79 -9.70 12.71
N MET A 265 -6.82 -9.44 11.81
CA MET A 265 -5.41 -9.71 12.07
C MET A 265 -4.89 -8.92 13.27
N MET A 266 -5.26 -7.63 13.38
CA MET A 266 -4.87 -6.78 14.51
C MET A 266 -5.40 -7.35 15.83
N ASN A 267 -6.66 -7.73 15.88
CA ASN A 267 -7.25 -8.36 17.07
C ASN A 267 -6.52 -9.65 17.47
N ASN A 268 -6.18 -10.50 16.50
CA ASN A 268 -5.43 -11.73 16.75
C ASN A 268 -4.00 -11.45 17.22
N THR A 269 -3.36 -10.41 16.71
CA THR A 269 -2.02 -9.98 17.13
C THR A 269 -2.03 -9.40 18.55
N LEU A 270 -3.00 -8.53 18.86
CA LEU A 270 -3.17 -8.01 20.23
C LEU A 270 -3.49 -9.12 21.22
N GLN A 271 -4.24 -10.14 20.81
CA GLN A 271 -4.48 -11.30 21.65
C GLN A 271 -3.20 -12.13 21.87
N ALA A 272 -2.31 -12.23 20.86
CA ALA A 272 -1.01 -12.86 21.02
C ALA A 272 -0.15 -12.13 22.09
N LEU A 273 -0.17 -10.78 22.08
CA LEU A 273 0.51 -10.01 23.13
C LEU A 273 -0.07 -10.33 24.53
N ARG A 274 -1.42 -10.36 24.66
CA ARG A 274 -2.06 -10.69 25.95
C ARG A 274 -1.67 -12.08 26.46
N ASP A 275 -1.62 -13.06 25.56
CA ASP A 275 -1.29 -14.44 25.90
C ASP A 275 0.16 -14.60 26.41
N VAL A 276 1.09 -13.85 25.82
CA VAL A 276 2.52 -13.91 26.17
C VAL A 276 2.83 -13.05 27.39
N LEU A 277 2.37 -11.80 27.40
CA LEU A 277 2.74 -10.85 28.45
C LEU A 277 1.99 -11.11 29.76
N LYS A 278 0.76 -11.65 29.69
CA LYS A 278 -0.11 -11.94 30.85
C LYS A 278 -0.34 -10.74 31.78
N ILE A 279 -0.22 -9.54 31.25
CA ILE A 279 -0.52 -8.29 31.94
C ILE A 279 -1.67 -7.57 31.19
N PRO A 280 -2.56 -6.88 31.90
CA PRO A 280 -3.59 -6.09 31.25
C PRO A 280 -2.97 -4.88 30.56
N PHE A 281 -3.47 -4.54 29.38
CA PHE A 281 -3.14 -3.33 28.68
C PHE A 281 -4.33 -2.87 27.82
N GLU A 282 -4.41 -1.56 27.61
CA GLU A 282 -5.33 -0.97 26.66
C GLU A 282 -4.70 -0.93 25.27
N ALA A 283 -5.53 -1.08 24.25
CA ALA A 283 -5.15 -0.94 22.84
C ALA A 283 -6.04 0.11 22.19
N GLN A 284 -5.62 0.59 21.01
CA GLN A 284 -6.36 1.60 20.25
C GLN A 284 -6.40 2.99 20.90
N LEU A 285 -5.40 3.34 21.72
CA LEU A 285 -5.23 4.72 22.21
C LEU A 285 -5.10 5.69 21.03
N GLU A 286 -4.37 5.26 20.00
CA GLU A 286 -4.37 5.84 18.66
C GLU A 286 -4.47 4.68 17.66
N ALA A 287 -5.30 4.81 16.61
CA ALA A 287 -5.47 3.79 15.59
C ALA A 287 -5.58 4.40 14.20
N VAL A 288 -4.86 3.82 13.25
CA VAL A 288 -4.89 4.19 11.82
C VAL A 288 -5.13 2.94 11.01
N ASN A 289 -6.05 3.00 10.04
CA ASN A 289 -6.28 1.94 9.06
C ASN A 289 -6.52 2.58 7.70
N CYS A 290 -5.55 2.49 6.80
CA CYS A 290 -5.55 3.18 5.52
C CYS A 290 -5.23 2.24 4.36
N HIS A 291 -5.88 2.45 3.21
CA HIS A 291 -5.55 1.80 1.95
C HIS A 291 -4.44 2.54 1.22
N HIS A 292 -3.73 1.83 0.32
CA HIS A 292 -2.79 2.42 -0.62
C HIS A 292 -2.89 1.85 -2.06
N ASN A 293 -3.77 0.86 -2.30
CA ASN A 293 -4.16 0.39 -3.63
C ASN A 293 -5.68 0.41 -3.72
N TYR A 294 -6.25 1.52 -4.15
CA TYR A 294 -7.69 1.71 -4.11
C TYR A 294 -8.18 2.81 -5.05
N ILE A 295 -9.47 2.90 -5.20
CA ILE A 295 -10.15 4.00 -5.88
C ILE A 295 -11.11 4.70 -4.92
N SER A 296 -11.24 6.01 -5.07
CA SER A 296 -12.22 6.83 -4.35
C SER A 296 -12.82 7.89 -5.26
N ARG A 297 -14.09 8.24 -5.00
CA ARG A 297 -14.72 9.42 -5.62
C ARG A 297 -14.39 10.62 -4.75
N GLU A 298 -13.78 11.63 -5.34
CA GLU A 298 -13.33 12.82 -4.65
C GLU A 298 -13.69 14.08 -5.43
N HIS A 299 -13.67 15.24 -4.77
CA HIS A 299 -13.87 16.53 -5.42
C HIS A 299 -12.56 17.30 -5.46
N HIS A 300 -12.06 17.56 -6.66
CA HIS A 300 -10.82 18.29 -6.89
C HIS A 300 -10.99 19.27 -8.04
N TYR A 301 -10.57 20.53 -7.83
CA TYR A 301 -10.59 21.58 -8.86
C TYR A 301 -11.96 21.70 -9.54
N ASP A 302 -13.01 21.83 -8.72
CA ASP A 302 -14.42 22.01 -9.13
C ASP A 302 -14.99 20.83 -9.98
N LYS A 303 -14.39 19.65 -9.87
CA LYS A 303 -14.87 18.42 -10.54
C LYS A 303 -14.94 17.24 -9.61
N ASN A 304 -15.97 16.42 -9.81
CA ASN A 304 -16.02 15.08 -9.24
C ASN A 304 -15.14 14.15 -10.08
N VAL A 305 -14.15 13.56 -9.46
CA VAL A 305 -13.16 12.72 -10.12
C VAL A 305 -13.10 11.34 -9.44
N ILE A 306 -12.64 10.35 -10.16
CA ILE A 306 -12.20 9.08 -9.58
C ILE A 306 -10.69 9.18 -9.39
N VAL A 307 -10.25 9.19 -8.14
CA VAL A 307 -8.83 9.15 -7.79
C VAL A 307 -8.42 7.70 -7.62
N THR A 308 -7.53 7.24 -8.49
CA THR A 308 -6.88 5.94 -8.35
C THR A 308 -5.54 6.13 -7.66
N ARG A 309 -5.34 5.46 -6.51
CA ARG A 309 -4.06 5.42 -5.79
C ARG A 309 -3.48 4.03 -5.90
N LYS A 310 -2.27 3.96 -6.44
CA LYS A 310 -1.46 2.73 -6.53
C LYS A 310 -0.15 2.93 -5.80
N GLY A 311 -0.04 2.32 -4.63
CA GLY A 311 1.08 2.58 -3.74
C GLY A 311 1.13 4.05 -3.31
N ALA A 312 -0.03 4.63 -2.99
CA ALA A 312 -0.15 5.98 -2.46
C ALA A 312 -1.28 6.03 -1.43
N VAL A 313 -1.10 6.82 -0.38
CA VAL A 313 -2.04 6.97 0.74
C VAL A 313 -2.75 8.32 0.64
N SER A 314 -4.01 8.37 1.07
CA SER A 314 -4.72 9.64 1.25
C SER A 314 -4.04 10.46 2.35
N ALA A 315 -3.86 11.75 2.09
CA ALA A 315 -3.22 12.72 3.00
C ALA A 315 -4.04 14.02 3.05
N LYS A 316 -5.37 13.89 3.17
CA LYS A 316 -6.24 15.05 3.38
C LYS A 316 -5.86 15.76 4.66
N LEU A 317 -6.21 17.03 4.77
CA LEU A 317 -5.85 17.84 5.94
C LEU A 317 -6.30 17.16 7.24
N GLY A 318 -5.33 16.85 8.11
CA GLY A 318 -5.56 16.20 9.40
C GLY A 318 -5.75 14.67 9.34
N GLU A 319 -5.84 14.07 8.16
CA GLU A 319 -6.00 12.61 8.01
C GLU A 319 -4.72 11.88 8.41
N MET A 320 -4.87 10.82 9.22
CA MET A 320 -3.76 10.01 9.68
C MET A 320 -3.39 8.93 8.65
N GLY A 321 -2.10 8.73 8.45
CA GLY A 321 -1.54 7.74 7.53
C GLY A 321 -0.36 6.98 8.12
N ILE A 322 0.09 5.95 7.42
CA ILE A 322 1.23 5.12 7.81
C ILE A 322 2.16 4.99 6.61
N ILE A 323 3.44 5.31 6.83
CA ILE A 323 4.50 5.15 5.82
C ILE A 323 5.56 4.21 6.39
N PRO A 324 5.51 2.90 6.08
CA PRO A 324 6.51 1.95 6.54
C PRO A 324 7.83 2.09 5.79
N GLY A 325 8.92 1.86 6.50
CA GLY A 325 10.21 1.57 5.92
C GLY A 325 10.30 0.11 5.44
N SER A 326 11.51 -0.40 5.30
CA SER A 326 11.82 -1.82 5.07
C SER A 326 12.18 -2.53 6.37
N MET A 327 12.47 -3.84 6.32
CA MET A 327 12.89 -4.59 7.52
C MET A 327 14.15 -3.98 8.15
N GLY A 328 14.05 -3.58 9.43
CA GLY A 328 15.12 -2.92 10.16
C GLY A 328 15.20 -1.40 9.99
N ALA A 329 14.44 -0.81 9.06
CA ALA A 329 14.32 0.64 8.91
C ALA A 329 13.18 1.22 9.77
N LYS A 330 13.17 2.55 9.93
CA LYS A 330 12.08 3.25 10.62
C LYS A 330 10.80 3.25 9.80
N SER A 331 9.67 3.36 10.50
CA SER A 331 8.35 3.60 9.92
C SER A 331 7.74 4.86 10.56
N PHE A 332 6.74 5.46 9.92
CA PHE A 332 6.18 6.74 10.36
C PHE A 332 4.66 6.69 10.43
N ILE A 333 4.12 7.22 11.53
CA ILE A 333 2.73 7.66 11.59
C ILE A 333 2.73 9.13 11.19
N VAL A 334 1.92 9.47 10.20
CA VAL A 334 1.91 10.80 9.60
C VAL A 334 0.52 11.41 9.63
N ARG A 335 0.47 12.74 9.52
CA ARG A 335 -0.77 13.51 9.35
C ARG A 335 -0.72 14.26 8.03
N GLY A 336 -1.75 14.12 7.21
CA GLY A 336 -1.89 14.79 5.92
C GLY A 336 -2.00 16.31 6.06
N LEU A 337 -1.37 17.02 5.13
CA LEU A 337 -1.40 18.48 5.03
C LEU A 337 -2.42 18.98 4.00
N GLY A 338 -3.12 18.07 3.31
CA GLY A 338 -4.17 18.42 2.34
C GLY A 338 -3.65 19.11 1.09
N ASN A 339 -2.43 18.80 0.64
CA ASN A 339 -1.85 19.40 -0.56
C ASN A 339 -2.64 19.01 -1.82
N GLU A 340 -3.33 19.99 -2.42
CA GLU A 340 -4.17 19.77 -3.60
C GLU A 340 -3.37 19.36 -4.85
N GLU A 341 -2.10 19.78 -4.95
CA GLU A 341 -1.24 19.45 -6.09
C GLU A 341 -0.93 17.95 -6.18
N SER A 342 -0.94 17.24 -5.03
CA SER A 342 -0.82 15.78 -4.96
C SER A 342 -2.18 15.05 -4.94
N PHE A 343 -3.30 15.77 -5.16
CA PHE A 343 -4.65 15.27 -4.90
C PHE A 343 -4.79 14.72 -3.48
N CYS A 344 -4.29 15.47 -2.50
CA CYS A 344 -4.27 15.11 -1.08
C CYS A 344 -3.70 13.70 -0.88
N SER A 345 -2.50 13.44 -1.37
CA SER A 345 -1.88 12.11 -1.33
C SER A 345 -0.41 12.18 -0.93
N CYS A 346 0.10 11.08 -0.37
CA CYS A 346 1.50 10.90 0.01
C CYS A 346 1.99 9.49 -0.36
N SER A 347 3.28 9.20 -0.16
CA SER A 347 3.86 7.87 -0.38
C SER A 347 3.25 6.81 0.54
N HIS A 348 3.31 5.55 0.12
CA HIS A 348 2.83 4.41 0.91
C HIS A 348 3.95 3.67 1.64
N GLY A 349 5.21 3.99 1.37
CA GLY A 349 6.38 3.32 1.95
C GLY A 349 7.70 3.87 1.41
N ALA A 350 8.76 3.08 1.51
CA ALA A 350 10.09 3.48 1.03
C ALA A 350 10.23 3.43 -0.50
N GLY A 351 9.50 2.56 -1.19
CA GLY A 351 9.69 2.30 -2.62
C GLY A 351 10.94 1.49 -2.94
N ARG A 352 10.82 0.55 -3.86
CA ARG A 352 11.95 -0.32 -4.25
C ARG A 352 12.86 0.34 -5.28
N ILE A 353 14.16 0.10 -5.17
CA ILE A 353 15.16 0.48 -6.18
C ILE A 353 15.57 -0.71 -7.06
N MET A 354 15.21 -1.93 -6.68
CA MET A 354 15.47 -3.14 -7.44
C MET A 354 14.33 -4.16 -7.30
N SER A 355 14.19 -5.02 -8.31
CA SER A 355 13.21 -6.09 -8.28
C SER A 355 13.53 -7.12 -7.18
N ARG A 356 12.53 -7.90 -6.73
CA ARG A 356 12.75 -8.98 -5.76
C ARG A 356 13.79 -9.99 -6.23
N THR A 357 13.74 -10.37 -7.51
CA THR A 357 14.70 -11.31 -8.10
C THR A 357 16.11 -10.73 -8.11
N GLU A 358 16.27 -9.44 -8.36
CA GLU A 358 17.56 -8.76 -8.33
C GLU A 358 18.08 -8.63 -6.89
N ALA A 359 17.23 -8.26 -5.94
CA ALA A 359 17.57 -8.18 -4.53
C ALA A 359 18.09 -9.53 -4.01
N LYS A 360 17.41 -10.65 -4.32
CA LYS A 360 17.85 -12.01 -3.95
C LYS A 360 19.20 -12.41 -4.56
N LYS A 361 19.63 -11.76 -5.65
CA LYS A 361 20.96 -12.01 -6.25
C LYS A 361 22.05 -11.12 -5.67
N ARG A 362 21.72 -9.90 -5.26
CA ARG A 362 22.69 -8.88 -4.84
C ARG A 362 22.90 -8.79 -3.34
N VAL A 363 21.83 -8.98 -2.57
CA VAL A 363 21.87 -8.87 -1.11
C VAL A 363 22.30 -10.19 -0.50
N SER A 364 23.30 -10.15 0.37
CA SER A 364 23.73 -11.34 1.11
C SER A 364 22.93 -11.54 2.39
N LEU A 365 22.86 -12.79 2.87
CA LEU A 365 22.26 -13.11 4.16
C LEU A 365 22.97 -12.37 5.31
N ALA A 366 24.29 -12.24 5.25
CA ALA A 366 25.08 -11.51 6.25
C ALA A 366 24.69 -10.02 6.32
N GLU A 367 24.44 -9.38 5.18
CA GLU A 367 23.96 -8.01 5.09
C GLU A 367 22.55 -7.90 5.71
N HIS A 368 21.63 -8.84 5.40
CA HIS A 368 20.30 -8.87 5.98
C HIS A 368 20.34 -9.02 7.51
N ILE A 369 21.17 -9.92 8.03
CA ILE A 369 21.34 -10.12 9.48
C ILE A 369 21.85 -8.84 10.16
N THR A 370 22.79 -8.15 9.53
CA THR A 370 23.34 -6.87 10.02
C THR A 370 22.29 -5.77 10.01
N ALA A 371 21.55 -5.63 8.91
CA ALA A 371 20.52 -4.61 8.74
C ALA A 371 19.32 -4.80 9.68
N THR A 372 19.06 -6.04 10.10
CA THR A 372 17.97 -6.38 11.04
C THR A 372 18.46 -6.66 12.45
N ALA A 373 19.68 -6.17 12.81
CA ALA A 373 20.20 -6.31 14.16
C ALA A 373 19.24 -5.65 15.17
N GLY A 374 18.94 -6.37 16.27
CA GLY A 374 17.99 -5.90 17.30
C GLY A 374 16.52 -6.07 16.95
N VAL A 375 16.18 -6.65 15.79
CA VAL A 375 14.81 -7.02 15.42
C VAL A 375 14.65 -8.54 15.50
N GLU A 376 13.66 -9.02 16.25
CA GLU A 376 13.24 -10.41 16.23
C GLU A 376 12.46 -10.70 14.95
N CYS A 377 13.09 -11.35 14.00
CA CYS A 377 12.51 -11.65 12.69
C CYS A 377 13.13 -12.90 12.06
N ARG A 378 12.57 -13.35 10.96
CA ARG A 378 13.17 -14.39 10.12
C ARG A 378 14.46 -13.85 9.51
N LYS A 379 15.55 -14.64 9.62
CA LYS A 379 16.90 -14.31 9.13
C LYS A 379 17.41 -15.44 8.24
N ASP A 380 16.70 -15.64 7.11
CA ASP A 380 17.02 -16.66 6.10
C ASP A 380 16.86 -16.09 4.68
N GLU A 381 17.20 -16.90 3.66
CA GLU A 381 17.17 -16.48 2.25
C GLU A 381 15.77 -16.11 1.73
N SER A 382 14.70 -16.54 2.40
CA SER A 382 13.32 -16.27 1.96
C SER A 382 12.94 -14.78 2.06
N VAL A 383 13.62 -14.02 2.94
CA VAL A 383 13.30 -12.62 3.25
C VAL A 383 14.39 -11.60 2.87
N ILE A 384 15.52 -12.04 2.28
CA ILE A 384 16.63 -11.13 1.93
C ILE A 384 16.23 -10.03 0.94
N ASP A 385 15.22 -10.26 0.12
CA ASP A 385 14.70 -9.25 -0.80
C ASP A 385 13.95 -8.09 -0.11
N GLU A 386 13.73 -8.18 1.20
CA GLU A 386 13.13 -7.14 2.03
C GLU A 386 14.16 -6.33 2.85
N THR A 387 15.45 -6.55 2.60
CA THR A 387 16.56 -5.80 3.22
C THR A 387 16.54 -4.32 2.80
N PRO A 388 16.89 -3.37 3.67
CA PRO A 388 16.88 -1.93 3.37
C PRO A 388 17.58 -1.53 2.08
N SER A 389 18.68 -2.19 1.70
CA SER A 389 19.42 -1.90 0.46
C SER A 389 18.62 -2.19 -0.83
N ALA A 390 17.49 -2.88 -0.76
CA ALA A 390 16.56 -3.09 -1.88
C ALA A 390 15.59 -1.92 -2.08
N TYR A 391 15.60 -0.93 -1.18
CA TYR A 391 14.64 0.18 -1.11
C TYR A 391 15.33 1.54 -1.15
N LYS A 392 14.58 2.59 -1.49
CA LYS A 392 15.05 3.98 -1.31
C LYS A 392 15.24 4.26 0.19
N PRO A 393 16.20 5.11 0.57
CA PRO A 393 16.33 5.55 1.96
C PRO A 393 15.04 6.23 2.42
N ILE A 394 14.41 5.71 3.48
CA ILE A 394 13.09 6.19 3.91
C ILE A 394 13.14 7.65 4.37
N GLU A 395 14.25 8.10 4.96
CA GLU A 395 14.45 9.48 5.36
C GLU A 395 14.44 10.43 4.15
N ALA A 396 15.03 10.02 3.02
CA ALA A 396 15.00 10.80 1.78
C ALA A 396 13.57 10.87 1.20
N VAL A 397 12.82 9.75 1.25
CA VAL A 397 11.41 9.71 0.85
C VAL A 397 10.58 10.66 1.70
N MET A 398 10.78 10.68 3.02
CA MET A 398 10.06 11.59 3.93
C MET A 398 10.44 13.06 3.69
N ALA A 399 11.71 13.36 3.46
CA ALA A 399 12.17 14.72 3.17
C ALA A 399 11.57 15.28 1.86
N ALA A 400 11.43 14.42 0.83
CA ALA A 400 10.90 14.81 -0.47
C ALA A 400 9.39 15.13 -0.46
N GLN A 401 8.67 14.81 0.62
CA GLN A 401 7.23 15.04 0.77
C GLN A 401 6.86 15.83 2.04
N ALA A 402 7.77 16.66 2.51
CA ALA A 402 7.55 17.48 3.72
C ALA A 402 6.37 18.47 3.58
N ASP A 403 5.93 18.76 2.34
CA ASP A 403 4.75 19.57 2.03
C ASP A 403 3.45 18.75 1.89
N LEU A 404 3.53 17.42 1.94
CA LEU A 404 2.38 16.50 1.84
C LEU A 404 1.92 16.00 3.19
N VAL A 405 2.86 15.76 4.11
CA VAL A 405 2.60 15.17 5.43
C VAL A 405 3.54 15.73 6.50
N GLU A 406 3.06 15.77 7.75
CA GLU A 406 3.89 15.93 8.94
C GLU A 406 4.08 14.59 9.66
N ILE A 407 5.25 14.38 10.26
CA ILE A 407 5.54 13.19 11.07
C ILE A 407 4.94 13.39 12.46
N VAL A 408 4.04 12.47 12.87
CA VAL A 408 3.44 12.44 14.21
C VAL A 408 4.25 11.53 15.14
N HIS A 409 4.57 10.30 14.64
CA HIS A 409 5.40 9.34 15.37
C HIS A 409 6.43 8.70 14.46
N THR A 410 7.61 8.46 15.01
CA THR A 410 8.67 7.65 14.38
C THR A 410 8.75 6.30 15.09
N LEU A 411 8.51 5.23 14.35
CA LEU A 411 8.44 3.87 14.88
C LEU A 411 9.71 3.10 14.54
N LYS A 412 10.25 2.39 15.54
CA LYS A 412 11.37 1.46 15.40
C LYS A 412 10.88 0.04 15.62
N GLN A 413 11.12 -0.83 14.67
CA GLN A 413 10.78 -2.24 14.79
C GLN A 413 11.58 -2.92 15.90
N VAL A 414 10.94 -3.79 16.66
CA VAL A 414 11.56 -4.74 17.61
C VAL A 414 11.21 -6.17 17.27
N LEU A 415 10.09 -6.41 16.56
CA LEU A 415 9.67 -7.71 16.06
C LEU A 415 9.02 -7.57 14.68
N CYS A 416 9.30 -8.52 13.77
CA CYS A 416 8.66 -8.60 12.45
C CYS A 416 8.30 -10.05 12.09
N VAL A 417 7.02 -10.28 11.80
CA VAL A 417 6.51 -11.50 11.15
C VAL A 417 6.31 -11.18 9.67
N LYS A 418 6.96 -11.94 8.80
CA LYS A 418 6.92 -11.75 7.35
C LYS A 418 6.04 -12.81 6.69
N GLY A 419 5.22 -12.37 5.72
CA GLY A 419 4.32 -13.22 4.97
C GLY A 419 5.00 -14.13 3.92
#